data_7ce7822ff1c38612b7f90a28cb95d44e
#
_entry.id   7ce7822ff1c38612b7f90a28cb95d44e
#
_cell.length_a   1.000
_cell.length_b   1.000
_cell.length_c   1.000
_cell.angle_alpha   90.00
_cell.angle_beta   90.00
_cell.angle_gamma   90.00
#
_symmetry.space_group_name_H-M   'P 1'
#
loop_
_entity.id
_entity.type
_entity.pdbx_description
1 polymer ?
#
loop_
_entity_poly.entity_id
_entity_poly.type
_entity_poly.pdbx_seq_one_letter_code
_entity_poly.pdbx_strand_id
1 'polypeptide(L)'
;MKCFLICGGAGFIGAHFVRSLLNDNHKVINLDLLTYAASLQTLHEFKKYKNYRFIKCDIRDKKKIKNIFKNFKIDAVINFAAQTHVDRSIDNPDEFITTNILGVFNLVNNSLNYWNSIKKKKQFKFIQVSTDEVYGSVSKGSSKEFSCLSPNSPYSASKTSADHLILSYFKTFNFPYIILRPSNNYGPYQFPEKLIPLIILNAIEGKQLPIYGNGKNIRNWLYIEDNVDAIKKILFKGKIGNVYNIGGKEEITNIKLVKNICKKLDRIKPKKNKRKYETLITYVDDRPGHDQRYSLNSSKIKKEINWLPKTNLDRGLELTIKWYLENDNWWKTIRKFKYKGERLGKKR
;
A
#
# COMPACT_ATOMS: atom_id res chain seq x y z
N MET A 1 -16.40 -16.89 13.01
CA MET A 1 -15.39 -16.96 11.93
C MET A 1 -16.01 -16.45 10.64
N LYS A 2 -15.35 -15.52 9.90
CA LYS A 2 -15.74 -15.01 8.58
C LYS A 2 -14.71 -15.44 7.53
N CYS A 3 -15.09 -15.44 6.25
CA CYS A 3 -14.22 -15.78 5.13
C CYS A 3 -13.95 -14.54 4.27
N PHE A 4 -12.70 -14.17 4.10
CA PHE A 4 -12.29 -12.99 3.36
C PHE A 4 -11.47 -13.37 2.12
N LEU A 5 -11.82 -12.77 0.97
CA LEU A 5 -10.99 -12.82 -0.23
C LEU A 5 -10.06 -11.60 -0.21
N ILE A 6 -8.76 -11.85 -0.10
CA ILE A 6 -7.73 -10.83 -0.12
C ILE A 6 -7.01 -10.88 -1.46
N CYS A 7 -7.13 -9.84 -2.27
CA CYS A 7 -6.39 -9.72 -3.52
C CYS A 7 -5.13 -8.87 -3.29
N GLY A 8 -3.96 -9.36 -3.71
CA GLY A 8 -2.67 -8.71 -3.44
C GLY A 8 -2.09 -8.99 -2.05
N GLY A 9 -2.46 -10.14 -1.45
CA GLY A 9 -2.03 -10.48 -0.09
C GLY A 9 -0.60 -11.02 0.02
N ALA A 10 0.17 -11.09 -1.05
CA ALA A 10 1.62 -11.33 -1.02
C ALA A 10 2.44 -10.03 -1.08
N GLY A 11 1.79 -8.89 -1.30
CA GLY A 11 2.39 -7.56 -1.26
C GLY A 11 2.55 -7.03 0.17
N PHE A 12 3.20 -5.87 0.31
CA PHE A 12 3.54 -5.26 1.60
C PHE A 12 2.34 -5.09 2.54
N ILE A 13 1.33 -4.28 2.16
CA ILE A 13 0.18 -4.00 3.02
C ILE A 13 -0.71 -5.24 3.15
N GLY A 14 -0.95 -5.94 2.03
CA GLY A 14 -1.81 -7.12 1.99
C GLY A 14 -1.33 -8.24 2.91
N ALA A 15 -0.02 -8.51 2.95
CA ALA A 15 0.55 -9.56 3.82
C ALA A 15 0.37 -9.25 5.31
N HIS A 16 0.59 -8.00 5.73
CA HIS A 16 0.31 -7.59 7.10
C HIS A 16 -1.17 -7.73 7.46
N PHE A 17 -2.06 -7.40 6.51
CA PHE A 17 -3.49 -7.54 6.71
C PHE A 17 -3.93 -9.00 6.79
N VAL A 18 -3.40 -9.88 5.91
CA VAL A 18 -3.61 -11.34 5.98
C VAL A 18 -3.20 -11.88 7.34
N ARG A 19 -1.99 -11.53 7.83
CA ARG A 19 -1.50 -11.92 9.15
C ARG A 19 -2.46 -11.51 10.26
N SER A 20 -2.94 -10.27 10.23
CA SER A 20 -3.89 -9.76 11.22
C SER A 20 -5.21 -10.53 11.25
N LEU A 21 -5.76 -10.90 10.08
CA LEU A 21 -7.00 -11.67 10.00
C LEU A 21 -6.81 -13.13 10.46
N LEU A 22 -5.67 -13.74 10.15
CA LEU A 22 -5.35 -15.10 10.58
C LEU A 22 -5.16 -15.19 12.10
N ASN A 23 -4.53 -14.19 12.70
CA ASN A 23 -4.38 -14.10 14.16
C ASN A 23 -5.74 -13.94 14.87
N ASP A 24 -6.73 -13.31 14.20
CA ASP A 24 -8.11 -13.22 14.70
C ASP A 24 -8.95 -14.46 14.33
N ASN A 25 -8.32 -15.54 13.88
CA ASN A 25 -8.94 -16.82 13.51
C ASN A 25 -9.99 -16.71 12.40
N HIS A 26 -9.84 -15.77 11.46
CA HIS A 26 -10.68 -15.67 10.27
C HIS A 26 -10.16 -16.56 9.14
N LYS A 27 -11.04 -17.02 8.24
CA LYS A 27 -10.66 -17.73 7.04
C LYS A 27 -10.21 -16.74 5.97
N VAL A 28 -9.04 -16.97 5.39
CA VAL A 28 -8.44 -16.10 4.36
C VAL A 28 -8.19 -16.89 3.09
N ILE A 29 -8.80 -16.44 1.99
CA ILE A 29 -8.45 -16.82 0.63
C ILE A 29 -7.55 -15.70 0.09
N ASN A 30 -6.26 -15.98 -0.01
CA ASN A 30 -5.28 -15.01 -0.50
C ASN A 30 -5.02 -15.22 -1.98
N LEU A 31 -5.35 -14.24 -2.79
CA LEU A 31 -5.15 -14.24 -4.23
C LEU A 31 -4.03 -13.25 -4.58
N ASP A 32 -3.01 -13.73 -5.29
CA ASP A 32 -1.90 -12.89 -5.75
C ASP A 32 -1.29 -13.46 -7.03
N LEU A 33 -0.85 -12.58 -7.92
CA LEU A 33 -0.15 -12.97 -9.16
C LEU A 33 1.31 -13.35 -8.91
N LEU A 34 1.88 -12.89 -7.78
CA LEU A 34 3.29 -12.99 -7.44
C LEU A 34 4.19 -12.20 -8.41
N THR A 35 3.86 -10.93 -8.61
CA THR A 35 4.69 -10.00 -9.38
C THR A 35 6.01 -9.72 -8.66
N TYR A 36 6.82 -8.80 -9.19
CA TYR A 36 8.14 -8.48 -8.66
C TYR A 36 8.15 -8.07 -7.17
N ALA A 37 7.10 -7.36 -6.72
CA ALA A 37 7.01 -6.85 -5.34
C ALA A 37 6.47 -7.88 -4.33
N ALA A 38 5.99 -9.03 -4.79
CA ALA A 38 5.50 -10.09 -3.92
C ALA A 38 6.65 -10.88 -3.28
N SER A 39 6.46 -11.31 -2.03
CA SER A 39 7.42 -12.12 -1.28
C SER A 39 6.88 -13.52 -0.99
N LEU A 40 7.52 -14.54 -1.58
CA LEU A 40 7.22 -15.94 -1.25
C LEU A 40 7.57 -16.28 0.20
N GLN A 41 8.62 -15.66 0.76
CA GLN A 41 9.00 -15.83 2.17
C GLN A 41 7.87 -15.40 3.10
N THR A 42 7.23 -14.27 2.81
CA THR A 42 6.09 -13.77 3.60
C THR A 42 4.90 -14.74 3.55
N LEU A 43 4.67 -15.40 2.39
CA LEU A 43 3.61 -16.40 2.28
C LEU A 43 3.93 -17.70 3.04
N HIS A 44 5.20 -18.04 3.19
CA HIS A 44 5.61 -19.28 3.87
C HIS A 44 5.13 -19.33 5.32
N GLU A 45 5.13 -18.21 6.03
CA GLU A 45 4.66 -18.14 7.42
C GLU A 45 3.17 -18.43 7.56
N PHE A 46 2.37 -18.23 6.49
CA PHE A 46 0.93 -18.46 6.51
C PHE A 46 0.54 -19.92 6.30
N LYS A 47 1.44 -20.76 5.79
CA LYS A 47 1.17 -22.18 5.55
C LYS A 47 0.79 -22.97 6.81
N LYS A 48 1.22 -22.51 7.98
CA LYS A 48 0.89 -23.13 9.28
C LYS A 48 -0.60 -22.97 9.68
N TYR A 49 -1.32 -22.03 9.07
CA TYR A 49 -2.71 -21.75 9.42
C TYR A 49 -3.66 -22.60 8.60
N LYS A 50 -4.46 -23.48 9.23
CA LYS A 50 -5.46 -24.33 8.57
C LYS A 50 -6.59 -23.56 7.87
N ASN A 51 -6.85 -22.32 8.32
CA ASN A 51 -7.84 -21.39 7.80
C ASN A 51 -7.28 -20.45 6.69
N TYR A 52 -6.08 -20.73 6.18
CA TYR A 52 -5.43 -20.00 5.09
C TYR A 52 -5.41 -20.81 3.79
N ARG A 53 -5.73 -20.16 2.68
CA ARG A 53 -5.56 -20.73 1.34
C ARG A 53 -4.97 -19.70 0.39
N PHE A 54 -3.87 -20.06 -0.27
CA PHE A 54 -3.25 -19.26 -1.32
C PHE A 54 -3.72 -19.73 -2.69
N ILE A 55 -4.03 -18.78 -3.59
CA ILE A 55 -4.39 -19.02 -4.98
C ILE A 55 -3.56 -18.08 -5.86
N LYS A 56 -2.65 -18.63 -6.67
CA LYS A 56 -1.92 -17.84 -7.68
C LYS A 56 -2.90 -17.47 -8.81
N CYS A 57 -3.26 -16.18 -8.88
CA CYS A 57 -4.23 -15.69 -9.85
C CYS A 57 -4.01 -14.20 -10.14
N ASP A 58 -4.18 -13.82 -11.38
CA ASP A 58 -4.28 -12.44 -11.82
C ASP A 58 -5.73 -11.94 -11.63
N ILE A 59 -5.91 -10.73 -11.08
CA ILE A 59 -7.25 -10.14 -10.96
C ILE A 59 -7.90 -9.86 -12.34
N ARG A 60 -7.11 -9.87 -13.42
CA ARG A 60 -7.59 -9.77 -14.82
C ARG A 60 -8.17 -11.06 -15.35
N ASP A 61 -7.89 -12.22 -14.72
CA ASP A 61 -8.37 -13.53 -15.17
C ASP A 61 -9.84 -13.73 -14.77
N LYS A 62 -10.75 -13.42 -15.69
CA LYS A 62 -12.21 -13.49 -15.50
C LYS A 62 -12.67 -14.89 -15.09
N LYS A 63 -12.11 -15.94 -15.71
CA LYS A 63 -12.52 -17.32 -15.46
C LYS A 63 -12.10 -17.79 -14.06
N LYS A 64 -10.85 -17.53 -13.67
CA LYS A 64 -10.37 -17.90 -12.33
C LYS A 64 -11.09 -17.15 -11.22
N ILE A 65 -11.30 -15.83 -11.36
CA ILE A 65 -12.05 -15.03 -10.39
C ILE A 65 -13.47 -15.58 -10.23
N LYS A 66 -14.20 -15.85 -11.34
CA LYS A 66 -15.54 -16.46 -11.30
C LYS A 66 -15.53 -17.79 -10.55
N ASN A 67 -14.54 -18.65 -10.78
CA ASN A 67 -14.41 -19.94 -10.10
C ASN A 67 -14.14 -19.80 -8.60
N ILE A 68 -13.40 -18.77 -8.18
CA ILE A 68 -13.18 -18.50 -6.75
C ILE A 68 -14.52 -18.20 -6.07
N PHE A 69 -15.33 -17.30 -6.64
CA PHE A 69 -16.66 -17.00 -6.08
C PHE A 69 -17.64 -18.18 -6.10
N LYS A 70 -17.50 -19.13 -7.02
CA LYS A 70 -18.29 -20.38 -7.02
C LYS A 70 -17.90 -21.33 -5.89
N ASN A 71 -16.60 -21.41 -5.59
CA ASN A 71 -16.07 -22.42 -4.67
C ASN A 71 -16.00 -21.98 -3.22
N PHE A 72 -16.12 -20.68 -2.95
CA PHE A 72 -15.97 -20.13 -1.58
C PHE A 72 -17.13 -19.22 -1.21
N LYS A 73 -17.63 -19.38 0.01
CA LYS A 73 -18.58 -18.44 0.62
C LYS A 73 -17.77 -17.26 1.17
N ILE A 74 -17.83 -16.11 0.50
CA ILE A 74 -17.01 -14.93 0.80
C ILE A 74 -17.87 -13.88 1.51
N ASP A 75 -17.43 -13.43 2.69
CA ASP A 75 -18.09 -12.38 3.47
C ASP A 75 -17.65 -10.97 3.04
N ALA A 76 -16.41 -10.82 2.62
CA ALA A 76 -15.92 -9.57 2.04
C ALA A 76 -14.73 -9.81 1.10
N VAL A 77 -14.58 -8.89 0.14
CA VAL A 77 -13.43 -8.78 -0.75
C VAL A 77 -12.62 -7.56 -0.33
N ILE A 78 -11.32 -7.71 -0.13
CA ILE A 78 -10.40 -6.60 0.15
C ILE A 78 -9.32 -6.59 -0.92
N ASN A 79 -9.33 -5.54 -1.76
CA ASN A 79 -8.42 -5.44 -2.90
C ASN A 79 -7.22 -4.55 -2.59
N PHE A 80 -6.06 -5.18 -2.40
CA PHE A 80 -4.74 -4.55 -2.37
C PHE A 80 -3.98 -4.73 -3.70
N ALA A 81 -4.47 -5.60 -4.59
CA ALA A 81 -3.79 -5.89 -5.85
C ALA A 81 -3.73 -4.63 -6.72
N ALA A 82 -2.53 -4.19 -7.03
CA ALA A 82 -2.25 -3.03 -7.86
C ALA A 82 -0.77 -2.98 -8.27
N GLN A 83 -0.49 -2.35 -9.40
CA GLN A 83 0.82 -1.78 -9.67
C GLN A 83 0.94 -0.46 -8.90
N THR A 84 2.04 -0.22 -8.15
CA THR A 84 2.07 0.85 -7.12
C THR A 84 3.28 1.77 -7.16
N HIS A 85 4.24 1.57 -8.06
CA HIS A 85 5.45 2.40 -8.12
C HIS A 85 5.29 3.50 -9.16
N VAL A 86 5.27 4.77 -8.71
CA VAL A 86 5.05 5.92 -9.61
C VAL A 86 6.07 5.95 -10.74
N ASP A 87 7.36 5.80 -10.44
CA ASP A 87 8.42 5.84 -11.47
C ASP A 87 8.23 4.73 -12.53
N ARG A 88 7.82 3.52 -12.12
CA ARG A 88 7.47 2.46 -13.06
C ARG A 88 6.24 2.81 -13.90
N SER A 89 5.30 3.61 -13.38
CA SER A 89 4.14 4.05 -14.17
C SER A 89 4.51 5.07 -15.25
N ILE A 90 5.61 5.79 -15.05
CA ILE A 90 6.17 6.70 -16.08
C ILE A 90 6.87 5.87 -17.17
N ASP A 91 7.60 4.84 -16.79
CA ASP A 91 8.31 3.97 -17.75
C ASP A 91 7.38 3.04 -18.54
N ASN A 92 6.33 2.49 -17.88
CA ASN A 92 5.40 1.53 -18.48
C ASN A 92 3.97 1.73 -17.92
N PRO A 93 3.20 2.70 -18.45
CA PRO A 93 1.83 2.99 -17.97
C PRO A 93 0.82 1.88 -18.27
N ASP A 94 1.02 1.06 -19.31
CA ASP A 94 0.07 0.03 -19.75
C ASP A 94 -0.23 -0.99 -18.66
N GLU A 95 0.78 -1.40 -17.90
CA GLU A 95 0.60 -2.31 -16.78
C GLU A 95 -0.30 -1.73 -15.67
N PHE A 96 -0.24 -0.41 -15.49
CA PHE A 96 -1.07 0.29 -14.49
C PHE A 96 -2.52 0.38 -14.95
N ILE A 97 -2.76 0.68 -16.24
CA ILE A 97 -4.09 0.70 -16.82
C ILE A 97 -4.72 -0.70 -16.77
N THR A 98 -4.00 -1.70 -17.27
CA THR A 98 -4.53 -3.06 -17.34
C THR A 98 -4.78 -3.69 -15.97
N THR A 99 -3.87 -3.48 -15.00
CA THR A 99 -4.02 -4.05 -13.66
C THR A 99 -4.97 -3.23 -12.79
N ASN A 100 -4.73 -1.90 -12.69
CA ASN A 100 -5.43 -1.07 -11.71
C ASN A 100 -6.84 -0.67 -12.17
N ILE A 101 -7.11 -0.64 -13.49
CA ILE A 101 -8.43 -0.31 -14.04
C ILE A 101 -9.16 -1.58 -14.49
N LEU A 102 -8.63 -2.29 -15.50
CA LEU A 102 -9.32 -3.47 -16.05
C LEU A 102 -9.36 -4.64 -15.06
N GLY A 103 -8.30 -4.85 -14.27
CA GLY A 103 -8.29 -5.84 -13.20
C GLY A 103 -9.32 -5.54 -12.11
N VAL A 104 -9.42 -4.27 -11.69
CA VAL A 104 -10.42 -3.84 -10.70
C VAL A 104 -11.83 -3.96 -11.28
N PHE A 105 -12.06 -3.55 -12.53
CA PHE A 105 -13.33 -3.76 -13.22
C PHE A 105 -13.75 -5.23 -13.17
N ASN A 106 -12.85 -6.15 -13.55
CA ASN A 106 -13.14 -7.57 -13.52
C ASN A 106 -13.52 -8.08 -12.12
N LEU A 107 -12.75 -7.64 -11.11
CA LEU A 107 -13.00 -8.05 -9.72
C LEU A 107 -14.34 -7.51 -9.20
N VAL A 108 -14.65 -6.24 -9.47
CA VAL A 108 -15.92 -5.60 -9.07
C VAL A 108 -17.11 -6.28 -9.76
N ASN A 109 -17.02 -6.54 -11.07
CA ASN A 109 -18.10 -7.18 -11.83
C ASN A 109 -18.39 -8.61 -11.33
N ASN A 110 -17.35 -9.41 -11.07
CA ASN A 110 -17.53 -10.74 -10.48
C ASN A 110 -18.06 -10.66 -9.04
N SER A 111 -17.65 -9.66 -8.26
CA SER A 111 -18.17 -9.43 -6.91
C SER A 111 -19.63 -9.01 -6.91
N LEU A 112 -20.06 -8.19 -7.88
CA LEU A 112 -21.46 -7.80 -8.07
C LEU A 112 -22.33 -9.02 -8.40
N ASN A 113 -21.89 -9.87 -9.35
CA ASN A 113 -22.59 -11.09 -9.72
C ASN A 113 -22.73 -12.05 -8.51
N TYR A 114 -21.65 -12.21 -7.75
CA TYR A 114 -21.68 -13.00 -6.51
C TYR A 114 -22.62 -12.40 -5.48
N TRP A 115 -22.53 -11.10 -5.20
CA TRP A 115 -23.39 -10.39 -4.25
C TRP A 115 -24.88 -10.53 -4.62
N ASN A 116 -25.21 -10.47 -5.92
CA ASN A 116 -26.59 -10.69 -6.39
C ASN A 116 -27.10 -12.12 -6.16
N SER A 117 -26.20 -13.11 -6.14
CA SER A 117 -26.55 -14.52 -5.96
C SER A 117 -26.70 -14.97 -4.50
N ILE A 118 -26.20 -14.20 -3.52
CA ILE A 118 -26.19 -14.61 -2.11
C ILE A 118 -27.42 -14.10 -1.34
N LYS A 119 -27.92 -14.92 -0.39
CA LYS A 119 -29.07 -14.55 0.47
C LYS A 119 -28.75 -13.44 1.47
N LYS A 120 -27.53 -13.42 2.05
CA LYS A 120 -27.09 -12.46 3.08
C LYS A 120 -26.44 -11.22 2.50
N LYS A 121 -27.08 -10.55 1.55
CA LYS A 121 -26.57 -9.37 0.83
C LYS A 121 -26.06 -8.25 1.74
N LYS A 122 -26.75 -7.97 2.84
CA LYS A 122 -26.39 -6.88 3.80
C LYS A 122 -25.05 -7.09 4.52
N GLN A 123 -24.50 -8.30 4.53
CA GLN A 123 -23.24 -8.62 5.23
C GLN A 123 -22.01 -8.52 4.32
N PHE A 124 -22.20 -8.57 3.00
CA PHE A 124 -21.10 -8.51 2.05
C PHE A 124 -20.56 -7.07 1.92
N LYS A 125 -19.22 -6.95 1.80
CA LYS A 125 -18.53 -5.67 1.54
C LYS A 125 -17.43 -5.89 0.50
N PHE A 126 -17.29 -4.92 -0.39
CA PHE A 126 -16.13 -4.78 -1.26
C PHE A 126 -15.29 -3.60 -0.78
N ILE A 127 -14.03 -3.85 -0.41
CA ILE A 127 -13.11 -2.81 0.07
C ILE A 127 -12.00 -2.61 -0.95
N GLN A 128 -11.92 -1.41 -1.52
CA GLN A 128 -10.85 -0.99 -2.41
C GLN A 128 -9.80 -0.21 -1.63
N VAL A 129 -8.56 -0.66 -1.67
CA VAL A 129 -7.43 0.13 -1.18
C VAL A 129 -6.92 1.00 -2.32
N SER A 130 -7.18 2.30 -2.21
CA SER A 130 -6.73 3.38 -3.11
C SER A 130 -5.46 4.04 -2.54
N THR A 131 -5.30 5.35 -2.72
CA THR A 131 -4.13 6.14 -2.29
C THR A 131 -4.53 7.60 -2.10
N ASP A 132 -3.80 8.35 -1.28
CA ASP A 132 -3.92 9.81 -1.17
C ASP A 132 -3.45 10.55 -2.43
N GLU A 133 -2.63 9.92 -3.26
CA GLU A 133 -2.13 10.49 -4.52
C GLU A 133 -3.25 10.79 -5.54
N VAL A 134 -4.45 10.25 -5.35
CA VAL A 134 -5.63 10.57 -6.20
C VAL A 134 -6.06 12.03 -6.06
N TYR A 135 -5.73 12.69 -4.95
CA TYR A 135 -6.04 14.11 -4.73
C TYR A 135 -5.08 15.06 -5.45
N GLY A 136 -3.91 14.56 -5.87
CA GLY A 136 -2.84 15.39 -6.40
C GLY A 136 -2.15 16.25 -5.34
N SER A 137 -1.43 17.28 -5.76
CA SER A 137 -0.68 18.15 -4.87
C SER A 137 -1.57 19.15 -4.14
N VAL A 138 -1.42 19.24 -2.83
CA VAL A 138 -2.22 20.12 -1.95
C VAL A 138 -1.36 21.27 -1.45
N SER A 139 -1.60 22.48 -1.94
CA SER A 139 -0.82 23.68 -1.57
C SER A 139 -1.10 24.15 -0.14
N LYS A 140 -2.38 24.17 0.26
CA LYS A 140 -2.83 24.62 1.60
C LYS A 140 -3.91 23.67 2.15
N GLY A 141 -3.97 23.53 3.47
CA GLY A 141 -4.95 22.66 4.14
C GLY A 141 -4.67 21.19 3.97
N SER A 142 -5.72 20.36 3.92
CA SER A 142 -5.67 18.90 3.78
C SER A 142 -6.88 18.38 3.01
N SER A 143 -6.68 17.33 2.20
CA SER A 143 -7.75 16.72 1.41
C SER A 143 -8.73 15.94 2.29
N LYS A 144 -10.01 16.21 2.13
CA LYS A 144 -11.11 15.45 2.70
C LYS A 144 -11.60 14.41 1.69
N GLU A 145 -12.42 13.45 2.15
CA GLU A 145 -12.90 12.35 1.31
C GLU A 145 -13.72 12.79 0.09
N PHE A 146 -14.33 13.98 0.17
CA PHE A 146 -15.09 14.61 -0.92
C PHE A 146 -14.31 15.66 -1.71
N SER A 147 -13.04 15.90 -1.41
CA SER A 147 -12.18 16.78 -2.20
C SER A 147 -12.06 16.29 -3.64
N CYS A 148 -11.92 17.23 -4.58
CA CYS A 148 -11.71 16.92 -5.99
C CYS A 148 -10.49 16.02 -6.19
N LEU A 149 -10.58 15.07 -7.13
CA LEU A 149 -9.48 14.19 -7.49
C LEU A 149 -8.74 14.80 -8.69
N SER A 150 -7.44 15.03 -8.52
CA SER A 150 -6.57 15.67 -9.51
C SER A 150 -5.22 14.97 -9.62
N PRO A 151 -5.20 13.71 -10.12
CA PRO A 151 -3.99 12.88 -10.18
C PRO A 151 -2.97 13.44 -11.18
N ASN A 152 -1.66 13.42 -10.81
CA ASN A 152 -0.56 13.96 -11.61
C ASN A 152 0.40 12.89 -12.16
N SER A 153 0.12 11.61 -11.98
CA SER A 153 0.92 10.50 -12.51
C SER A 153 0.04 9.42 -13.12
N PRO A 154 0.56 8.58 -14.05
CA PRO A 154 -0.20 7.44 -14.59
C PRO A 154 -0.68 6.47 -13.48
N TYR A 155 0.12 6.28 -12.44
CA TYR A 155 -0.28 5.51 -11.26
C TYR A 155 -1.49 6.13 -10.57
N SER A 156 -1.40 7.39 -10.14
CA SER A 156 -2.51 8.04 -9.43
C SER A 156 -3.76 8.18 -10.29
N ALA A 157 -3.61 8.43 -11.60
CA ALA A 157 -4.72 8.43 -12.58
C ALA A 157 -5.40 7.05 -12.65
N SER A 158 -4.64 5.96 -12.70
CA SER A 158 -5.21 4.60 -12.73
C SER A 158 -5.98 4.26 -11.45
N LYS A 159 -5.50 4.72 -10.29
CA LYS A 159 -6.20 4.55 -8.99
C LYS A 159 -7.47 5.40 -8.92
N THR A 160 -7.41 6.63 -9.41
CA THR A 160 -8.59 7.53 -9.52
C THR A 160 -9.66 6.92 -10.42
N SER A 161 -9.28 6.36 -11.58
CA SER A 161 -10.19 5.68 -12.48
C SER A 161 -10.88 4.47 -11.82
N ALA A 162 -10.13 3.68 -11.06
CA ALA A 162 -10.69 2.57 -10.28
C ALA A 162 -11.69 3.06 -9.21
N ASP A 163 -11.37 4.16 -8.50
CA ASP A 163 -12.29 4.76 -7.53
C ASP A 163 -13.59 5.18 -8.20
N HIS A 164 -13.52 5.92 -9.32
CA HIS A 164 -14.71 6.37 -10.06
C HIS A 164 -15.53 5.21 -10.62
N LEU A 165 -14.89 4.15 -11.10
CA LEU A 165 -15.57 2.94 -11.53
C LEU A 165 -16.40 2.33 -10.39
N ILE A 166 -15.82 2.18 -9.20
CA ILE A 166 -16.53 1.63 -8.04
C ILE A 166 -17.67 2.54 -7.60
N LEU A 167 -17.46 3.86 -7.60
CA LEU A 167 -18.51 4.84 -7.30
C LEU A 167 -19.69 4.75 -8.28
N SER A 168 -19.43 4.53 -9.58
CA SER A 168 -20.47 4.34 -10.59
C SER A 168 -21.28 3.07 -10.34
N TYR A 169 -20.62 1.97 -9.94
CA TYR A 169 -21.30 0.72 -9.60
C TYR A 169 -22.22 0.85 -8.37
N PHE A 170 -21.85 1.69 -7.42
CA PHE A 170 -22.74 1.98 -6.30
C PHE A 170 -23.98 2.74 -6.76
N LYS A 171 -23.81 3.79 -7.57
CA LYS A 171 -24.93 4.61 -8.06
C LYS A 171 -25.86 3.82 -8.96
N THR A 172 -25.31 2.92 -9.80
CA THR A 172 -26.10 2.16 -10.77
C THR A 172 -26.71 0.89 -10.19
N PHE A 173 -25.97 0.18 -9.34
CA PHE A 173 -26.35 -1.18 -8.88
C PHE A 173 -26.49 -1.28 -7.35
N ASN A 174 -26.30 -0.20 -6.59
CA ASN A 174 -26.22 -0.21 -5.12
C ASN A 174 -25.13 -1.15 -4.58
N PHE A 175 -24.04 -1.35 -5.34
CA PHE A 175 -22.96 -2.27 -5.00
C PHE A 175 -22.27 -1.88 -3.69
N PRO A 176 -22.14 -2.78 -2.69
CA PRO A 176 -21.72 -2.47 -1.33
C PRO A 176 -20.21 -2.26 -1.21
N TYR A 177 -19.72 -1.05 -1.53
CA TYR A 177 -18.30 -0.70 -1.48
C TYR A 177 -17.89 0.10 -0.25
N ILE A 178 -16.60 0.07 0.03
CA ILE A 178 -15.86 1.06 0.83
C ILE A 178 -14.54 1.33 0.11
N ILE A 179 -14.15 2.61 -0.05
CA ILE A 179 -12.86 3.00 -0.59
C ILE A 179 -11.98 3.53 0.53
N LEU A 180 -10.73 3.10 0.57
CA LEU A 180 -9.72 3.54 1.53
C LEU A 180 -8.63 4.32 0.82
N ARG A 181 -8.29 5.50 1.31
CA ARG A 181 -7.21 6.34 0.78
C ARG A 181 -6.14 6.53 1.85
N PRO A 182 -5.23 5.55 2.02
CA PRO A 182 -4.12 5.69 2.97
C PRO A 182 -3.06 6.64 2.44
N SER A 183 -2.36 7.33 3.36
CA SER A 183 -1.14 8.07 3.08
C SER A 183 0.05 7.12 2.86
N ASN A 184 1.25 7.68 2.68
CA ASN A 184 2.46 6.88 2.42
C ASN A 184 2.74 5.90 3.56
N ASN A 185 2.64 4.61 3.27
CA ASN A 185 2.90 3.55 4.23
C ASN A 185 4.38 3.20 4.31
N TYR A 186 4.85 2.83 5.51
CA TYR A 186 6.20 2.33 5.73
C TYR A 186 6.25 1.30 6.86
N GLY A 187 7.29 0.46 6.87
CA GLY A 187 7.48 -0.54 7.91
C GLY A 187 8.20 -1.81 7.44
N PRO A 188 8.21 -2.86 8.27
CA PRO A 188 8.72 -4.19 7.95
C PRO A 188 8.16 -4.76 6.64
N TYR A 189 8.95 -5.53 5.90
CA TYR A 189 8.59 -6.16 4.63
C TYR A 189 8.25 -5.20 3.46
N GLN A 190 8.48 -3.89 3.58
CA GLN A 190 8.28 -2.98 2.45
C GLN A 190 9.35 -3.22 1.38
N PHE A 191 8.92 -3.30 0.10
CA PHE A 191 9.82 -3.63 -1.00
C PHE A 191 10.93 -2.56 -1.16
N PRO A 192 12.20 -2.96 -1.40
CA PRO A 192 13.40 -2.11 -1.38
C PRO A 192 13.45 -0.94 -2.35
N GLU A 193 12.52 -0.84 -3.32
CA GLU A 193 12.44 0.29 -4.25
C GLU A 193 11.81 1.55 -3.65
N LYS A 194 11.10 1.42 -2.51
CA LYS A 194 10.43 2.55 -1.85
C LYS A 194 11.42 3.37 -1.01
N LEU A 195 11.15 4.67 -0.84
CA LEU A 195 12.08 5.65 -0.27
C LEU A 195 12.72 5.17 1.05
N ILE A 196 11.92 4.84 2.07
CA ILE A 196 12.46 4.49 3.40
C ILE A 196 13.34 3.24 3.34
N PRO A 197 12.91 2.09 2.80
CA PRO A 197 13.80 0.93 2.72
C PRO A 197 15.00 1.15 1.79
N LEU A 198 14.85 1.88 0.68
CA LEU A 198 15.96 2.20 -0.21
C LEU A 198 17.07 2.95 0.53
N ILE A 199 16.70 4.01 1.27
CA ILE A 199 17.65 4.81 2.05
C ILE A 199 18.33 3.98 3.14
N ILE A 200 17.56 3.17 3.89
CA ILE A 200 18.11 2.31 4.94
C ILE A 200 19.15 1.33 4.34
N LEU A 201 18.78 0.64 3.26
CA LEU A 201 19.62 -0.38 2.67
C LEU A 201 20.86 0.20 1.98
N ASN A 202 20.70 1.29 1.23
CA ASN A 202 21.84 1.99 0.65
C ASN A 202 22.81 2.49 1.73
N ALA A 203 22.29 3.05 2.82
CA ALA A 203 23.13 3.50 3.93
C ALA A 203 23.95 2.34 4.52
N ILE A 204 23.30 1.19 4.79
CA ILE A 204 23.96 0.01 5.35
C ILE A 204 25.03 -0.54 4.40
N GLU A 205 24.79 -0.49 3.08
CA GLU A 205 25.72 -0.93 2.04
C GLU A 205 26.79 0.14 1.70
N GLY A 206 26.76 1.33 2.33
CA GLY A 206 27.70 2.41 2.05
C GLY A 206 27.50 3.10 0.70
N LYS A 207 26.33 2.91 0.07
CA LYS A 207 25.94 3.49 -1.22
C LYS A 207 25.37 4.89 -1.05
N GLN A 208 25.31 5.67 -2.15
CA GLN A 208 24.67 6.97 -2.18
C GLN A 208 23.17 6.90 -1.81
N LEU A 209 22.71 7.95 -1.12
CA LEU A 209 21.32 8.12 -0.69
C LEU A 209 20.64 9.15 -1.62
N PRO A 210 19.96 8.69 -2.69
CA PRO A 210 19.43 9.60 -3.70
C PRO A 210 18.22 10.37 -3.18
N ILE A 211 18.26 11.69 -3.33
CA ILE A 211 17.15 12.62 -3.06
C ILE A 211 16.72 13.25 -4.38
N TYR A 212 15.46 13.07 -4.74
CA TYR A 212 14.89 13.69 -5.93
C TYR A 212 14.76 15.21 -5.80
N GLY A 213 15.19 15.94 -6.82
CA GLY A 213 15.18 17.40 -6.84
C GLY A 213 15.89 18.00 -5.61
N ASN A 214 15.23 18.92 -4.92
CA ASN A 214 15.74 19.53 -3.70
C ASN A 214 15.30 18.84 -2.39
N GLY A 215 14.53 17.76 -2.49
CA GLY A 215 14.02 17.00 -1.35
C GLY A 215 12.97 17.71 -0.50
N LYS A 216 12.41 18.82 -0.96
CA LYS A 216 11.40 19.61 -0.22
C LYS A 216 9.97 19.06 -0.34
N ASN A 217 9.74 18.03 -1.16
CA ASN A 217 8.44 17.39 -1.25
C ASN A 217 7.99 16.87 0.11
N ILE A 218 6.75 17.17 0.49
CA ILE A 218 6.18 16.84 1.81
C ILE A 218 5.29 15.62 1.68
N ARG A 219 5.45 14.67 2.60
CA ARG A 219 4.64 13.44 2.68
C ARG A 219 4.12 13.22 4.09
N ASN A 220 2.92 12.67 4.16
CA ASN A 220 2.34 12.14 5.39
C ASN A 220 2.70 10.65 5.47
N TRP A 221 3.29 10.21 6.60
CA TRP A 221 3.79 8.85 6.77
C TRP A 221 2.98 8.08 7.80
N LEU A 222 2.52 6.88 7.39
CA LEU A 222 1.69 6.00 8.21
C LEU A 222 2.40 4.65 8.43
N TYR A 223 2.65 4.31 9.69
CA TYR A 223 3.25 3.02 10.03
C TYR A 223 2.31 1.87 9.68
N ILE A 224 2.86 0.78 9.13
CA ILE A 224 2.08 -0.30 8.53
C ILE A 224 1.07 -0.93 9.49
N GLU A 225 1.43 -1.14 10.74
CA GLU A 225 0.52 -1.76 11.72
C GLU A 225 -0.68 -0.86 12.05
N ASP A 226 -0.47 0.47 12.08
CA ASP A 226 -1.55 1.42 12.26
C ASP A 226 -2.50 1.42 11.06
N ASN A 227 -1.97 1.32 9.83
CA ASN A 227 -2.81 1.20 8.63
C ASN A 227 -3.63 -0.09 8.65
N VAL A 228 -3.02 -1.21 9.01
CA VAL A 228 -3.72 -2.50 9.12
C VAL A 228 -4.82 -2.46 10.19
N ASP A 229 -4.57 -1.85 11.35
CA ASP A 229 -5.60 -1.64 12.38
C ASP A 229 -6.77 -0.78 11.87
N ALA A 230 -6.47 0.30 11.10
CA ALA A 230 -7.49 1.12 10.47
C ALA A 230 -8.36 0.32 9.49
N ILE A 231 -7.71 -0.40 8.55
CA ILE A 231 -8.40 -1.22 7.54
C ILE A 231 -9.28 -2.27 8.23
N LYS A 232 -8.75 -2.95 9.26
CA LYS A 232 -9.50 -3.95 10.03
C LYS A 232 -10.71 -3.35 10.74
N LYS A 233 -10.56 -2.20 11.39
CA LYS A 233 -11.69 -1.51 12.03
C LYS A 233 -12.74 -1.07 11.01
N ILE A 234 -12.32 -0.57 9.84
CA ILE A 234 -13.25 -0.18 8.77
C ILE A 234 -13.95 -1.42 8.19
N LEU A 235 -13.28 -2.54 8.02
CA LEU A 235 -13.89 -3.79 7.56
C LEU A 235 -15.10 -4.17 8.43
N PHE A 236 -14.98 -4.04 9.74
CA PHE A 236 -16.04 -4.44 10.66
C PHE A 236 -17.06 -3.32 10.93
N LYS A 237 -16.64 -2.07 11.06
CA LYS A 237 -17.47 -0.93 11.50
C LYS A 237 -17.77 0.09 10.40
N GLY A 238 -17.02 0.08 9.29
CA GLY A 238 -17.16 1.05 8.20
C GLY A 238 -18.52 0.97 7.52
N LYS A 239 -19.05 2.14 7.15
CA LYS A 239 -20.33 2.27 6.46
C LYS A 239 -20.14 2.04 4.96
N ILE A 240 -21.00 1.22 4.38
CA ILE A 240 -21.11 0.99 2.94
C ILE A 240 -21.39 2.33 2.23
N GLY A 241 -20.87 2.48 1.00
CA GLY A 241 -21.03 3.70 0.21
C GLY A 241 -20.10 4.83 0.63
N ASN A 242 -19.09 4.55 1.47
CA ASN A 242 -18.21 5.59 2.00
C ASN A 242 -16.75 5.45 1.56
N VAL A 243 -16.08 6.60 1.55
CA VAL A 243 -14.63 6.74 1.41
C VAL A 243 -14.05 7.10 2.78
N TYR A 244 -12.88 6.57 3.13
CA TYR A 244 -12.14 6.91 4.35
C TYR A 244 -10.70 7.25 4.03
N ASN A 245 -10.26 8.44 4.44
CA ASN A 245 -8.86 8.83 4.47
C ASN A 245 -8.19 8.22 5.71
N ILE A 246 -6.98 7.67 5.53
CA ILE A 246 -6.21 7.03 6.60
C ILE A 246 -4.82 7.67 6.61
N GLY A 247 -4.63 8.72 7.40
CA GLY A 247 -3.37 9.47 7.48
C GLY A 247 -2.58 9.20 8.75
N GLY A 248 -1.25 9.37 8.64
CA GLY A 248 -0.36 9.41 9.79
C GLY A 248 -0.47 10.73 10.56
N LYS A 249 0.27 10.84 11.67
CA LYS A 249 0.25 12.02 12.54
C LYS A 249 1.02 13.21 11.98
N GLU A 250 2.06 12.95 11.17
CA GLU A 250 3.09 13.94 10.86
C GLU A 250 3.30 14.06 9.36
N GLU A 251 3.51 15.29 8.92
CA GLU A 251 3.98 15.64 7.60
C GLU A 251 5.45 16.06 7.67
N ILE A 252 6.28 15.53 6.77
CA ILE A 252 7.70 15.82 6.77
C ILE A 252 8.25 15.89 5.35
N THR A 253 9.24 16.73 5.11
CA THR A 253 9.94 16.77 3.82
C THR A 253 10.82 15.54 3.65
N ASN A 254 11.00 15.08 2.39
CA ASN A 254 11.82 13.92 2.07
C ASN A 254 13.26 14.08 2.62
N ILE A 255 13.85 15.25 2.49
CA ILE A 255 15.22 15.49 3.02
C ILE A 255 15.29 15.38 4.55
N LYS A 256 14.30 15.92 5.30
CA LYS A 256 14.25 15.77 6.75
C LYS A 256 14.07 14.31 7.17
N LEU A 257 13.21 13.56 6.45
CA LEU A 257 13.01 12.12 6.68
C LEU A 257 14.33 11.35 6.51
N VAL A 258 15.05 11.58 5.41
CA VAL A 258 16.34 10.90 5.14
C VAL A 258 17.37 11.24 6.20
N LYS A 259 17.49 12.52 6.62
CA LYS A 259 18.36 12.92 7.72
C LYS A 259 17.99 12.23 9.05
N ASN A 260 16.71 12.06 9.34
CA ASN A 260 16.25 11.33 10.52
C ASN A 260 16.65 9.84 10.47
N ILE A 261 16.54 9.21 9.30
CA ILE A 261 16.99 7.82 9.09
C ILE A 261 18.51 7.74 9.33
N CYS A 262 19.31 8.66 8.76
CA CYS A 262 20.76 8.71 8.96
C CYS A 262 21.14 8.86 10.44
N LYS A 263 20.52 9.80 11.16
CA LYS A 263 20.76 9.99 12.61
C LYS A 263 20.45 8.74 13.43
N LYS A 264 19.36 8.02 13.09
CA LYS A 264 19.01 6.76 13.78
C LYS A 264 20.02 5.65 13.45
N LEU A 265 20.45 5.52 12.20
CA LEU A 265 21.49 4.58 11.81
C LEU A 265 22.83 4.89 12.47
N ASP A 266 23.23 6.17 12.61
CA ASP A 266 24.44 6.57 13.34
C ASP A 266 24.43 6.09 14.79
N ARG A 267 23.24 5.97 15.43
CA ARG A 267 23.09 5.46 16.80
C ARG A 267 23.01 3.93 16.85
N ILE A 268 22.20 3.32 15.96
CA ILE A 268 21.88 1.89 16.02
C ILE A 268 23.00 1.04 15.42
N LYS A 269 23.62 1.51 14.34
CA LYS A 269 24.70 0.82 13.61
C LYS A 269 25.76 1.81 13.15
N PRO A 270 26.58 2.40 14.06
CA PRO A 270 27.60 3.37 13.70
C PRO A 270 28.63 2.74 12.74
N LYS A 271 29.11 3.55 11.78
CA LYS A 271 30.16 3.12 10.84
C LYS A 271 31.49 2.97 11.56
N LYS A 272 32.30 1.97 11.19
CA LYS A 272 33.65 1.73 11.76
C LYS A 272 34.57 2.95 11.63
N ASN A 273 34.48 3.70 10.53
CA ASN A 273 35.26 4.91 10.27
C ASN A 273 34.72 6.19 10.92
N LYS A 274 33.72 6.09 11.78
CA LYS A 274 33.04 7.20 12.49
C LYS A 274 32.39 8.27 11.59
N ARG A 275 32.41 8.10 10.25
CA ARG A 275 31.73 9.03 9.32
C ARG A 275 30.21 8.90 9.44
N LYS A 276 29.51 10.02 9.45
CA LYS A 276 28.04 10.06 9.51
C LYS A 276 27.39 9.51 8.24
N TYR A 277 26.25 8.84 8.37
CA TYR A 277 25.49 8.36 7.21
C TYR A 277 24.98 9.50 6.32
N GLU A 278 24.74 10.69 6.89
CA GLU A 278 24.30 11.87 6.16
C GLU A 278 25.28 12.29 5.05
N THR A 279 26.58 11.97 5.16
CA THR A 279 27.58 12.24 4.11
C THR A 279 27.37 11.45 2.83
N LEU A 280 26.47 10.46 2.82
CA LEU A 280 26.11 9.69 1.64
C LEU A 280 24.95 10.32 0.84
N ILE A 281 24.31 11.38 1.34
CA ILE A 281 23.20 12.04 0.66
C ILE A 281 23.68 12.66 -0.64
N THR A 282 22.96 12.35 -1.73
CA THR A 282 23.24 12.88 -3.07
C THR A 282 21.93 13.34 -3.69
N TYR A 283 21.92 14.55 -4.25
CA TYR A 283 20.76 15.06 -4.99
C TYR A 283 20.82 14.55 -6.43
N VAL A 284 19.65 14.13 -6.93
CA VAL A 284 19.47 13.63 -8.31
C VAL A 284 18.33 14.40 -8.96
N ASP A 285 18.26 14.38 -10.31
CA ASP A 285 17.16 15.06 -11.04
C ASP A 285 15.82 14.63 -10.49
N ASP A 286 14.85 15.53 -10.49
CA ASP A 286 13.50 15.21 -10.05
C ASP A 286 12.78 14.32 -11.06
N ARG A 287 11.71 13.67 -10.64
CA ARG A 287 10.87 12.88 -11.55
C ARG A 287 9.77 13.75 -12.16
N PRO A 288 9.32 13.48 -13.39
CA PRO A 288 8.17 14.15 -13.97
C PRO A 288 6.91 13.98 -13.10
N GLY A 289 6.09 15.03 -13.00
CA GLY A 289 4.84 15.00 -12.25
C GLY A 289 5.00 14.78 -10.74
N HIS A 290 6.13 15.19 -10.16
CA HIS A 290 6.38 14.99 -8.73
C HIS A 290 5.60 15.98 -7.87
N ASP A 291 4.52 15.52 -7.27
CA ASP A 291 3.70 16.31 -6.36
C ASP A 291 4.50 16.90 -5.18
N GLN A 292 4.26 18.19 -4.93
CA GLN A 292 4.98 18.92 -3.86
C GLN A 292 4.54 18.46 -2.47
N ARG A 293 3.23 18.28 -2.25
CA ARG A 293 2.73 17.94 -0.91
C ARG A 293 1.49 17.07 -0.98
N TYR A 294 1.49 16.00 -0.19
CA TYR A 294 0.30 15.23 0.15
C TYR A 294 -0.10 15.50 1.60
N SER A 295 -1.37 15.79 1.80
CA SER A 295 -1.93 16.06 3.12
C SER A 295 -3.35 15.53 3.21
N LEU A 296 -3.62 14.67 4.20
CA LEU A 296 -4.92 14.04 4.41
C LEU A 296 -5.60 14.56 5.67
N ASN A 297 -6.89 14.84 5.55
CA ASN A 297 -7.76 15.00 6.69
C ASN A 297 -8.38 13.65 7.08
N SER A 298 -8.01 13.12 8.24
CA SER A 298 -8.51 11.85 8.77
C SER A 298 -9.56 12.03 9.88
N SER A 299 -10.25 13.17 9.94
CA SER A 299 -11.24 13.45 10.98
C SER A 299 -12.47 12.53 10.90
N LYS A 300 -12.85 12.10 9.70
CA LYS A 300 -13.97 11.18 9.48
C LYS A 300 -13.74 9.81 10.11
N ILE A 301 -12.59 9.19 9.87
CA ILE A 301 -12.27 7.89 10.47
C ILE A 301 -12.18 7.98 12.00
N LYS A 302 -11.65 9.10 12.53
CA LYS A 302 -11.66 9.36 13.98
C LYS A 302 -13.09 9.41 14.52
N LYS A 303 -13.96 10.20 13.89
CA LYS A 303 -15.35 10.41 14.32
C LYS A 303 -16.20 9.14 14.21
N GLU A 304 -16.12 8.41 13.08
CA GLU A 304 -17.04 7.32 12.78
C GLU A 304 -16.54 5.95 13.27
N ILE A 305 -15.23 5.74 13.31
CA ILE A 305 -14.60 4.45 13.62
C ILE A 305 -13.88 4.48 14.97
N ASN A 306 -13.68 5.66 15.56
CA ASN A 306 -12.84 5.87 16.75
C ASN A 306 -11.42 5.34 16.55
N TRP A 307 -10.80 5.74 15.43
CA TRP A 307 -9.44 5.34 15.10
C TRP A 307 -8.50 6.55 14.97
N LEU A 308 -7.31 6.39 15.53
CA LEU A 308 -6.16 7.28 15.36
C LEU A 308 -4.90 6.43 15.26
N PRO A 309 -3.88 6.86 14.47
CA PRO A 309 -2.60 6.19 14.45
C PRO A 309 -1.93 6.29 15.83
N LYS A 310 -1.34 5.18 16.29
CA LYS A 310 -0.68 5.08 17.60
C LYS A 310 0.80 5.38 17.50
N THR A 311 1.43 4.93 16.42
CA THR A 311 2.87 5.02 16.20
C THR A 311 3.24 6.38 15.60
N ASN A 312 4.09 7.14 16.28
CA ASN A 312 4.69 8.35 15.70
C ASN A 312 5.82 7.96 14.73
N LEU A 313 6.23 8.92 13.87
CA LEU A 313 7.22 8.68 12.83
C LEU A 313 8.58 8.25 13.43
N ASP A 314 8.99 8.85 14.54
CA ASP A 314 10.27 8.56 15.18
C ASP A 314 10.36 7.10 15.62
N ARG A 315 9.35 6.60 16.33
CA ARG A 315 9.27 5.21 16.78
C ARG A 315 9.13 4.23 15.62
N GLY A 316 8.28 4.54 14.65
CA GLY A 316 8.07 3.69 13.47
C GLY A 316 9.34 3.54 12.62
N LEU A 317 10.12 4.61 12.44
CA LEU A 317 11.42 4.54 11.77
C LEU A 317 12.42 3.66 12.52
N GLU A 318 12.47 3.78 13.84
CA GLU A 318 13.35 2.92 14.67
C GLU A 318 13.00 1.45 14.50
N LEU A 319 11.71 1.09 14.61
CA LEU A 319 11.23 -0.28 14.43
C LEU A 319 11.56 -0.79 13.01
N THR A 320 11.36 0.05 12.00
CA THR A 320 11.64 -0.29 10.60
C THR A 320 13.14 -0.53 10.38
N ILE A 321 14.00 0.35 10.87
CA ILE A 321 15.47 0.20 10.75
C ILE A 321 15.93 -1.10 11.43
N LYS A 322 15.50 -1.35 12.68
CA LYS A 322 15.84 -2.58 13.39
C LYS A 322 15.43 -3.81 12.61
N TRP A 323 14.21 -3.81 12.08
CA TRP A 323 13.73 -4.94 11.29
C TRP A 323 14.62 -5.21 10.06
N TYR A 324 15.02 -4.19 9.28
CA TYR A 324 15.91 -4.40 8.13
C TYR A 324 17.30 -4.89 8.55
N LEU A 325 17.80 -4.49 9.71
CA LEU A 325 19.09 -4.98 10.24
C LEU A 325 19.02 -6.46 10.66
N GLU A 326 17.89 -6.89 11.21
CA GLU A 326 17.68 -8.25 11.73
C GLU A 326 17.21 -9.24 10.63
N ASN A 327 16.70 -8.75 9.50
CA ASN A 327 16.13 -9.58 8.44
C ASN A 327 16.91 -9.43 7.12
N ASP A 328 18.23 -9.51 7.20
CA ASP A 328 19.12 -9.28 6.06
C ASP A 328 18.95 -10.33 4.94
N ASN A 329 18.68 -11.58 5.25
CA ASN A 329 18.40 -12.63 4.28
C ASN A 329 17.19 -12.32 3.40
N TRP A 330 16.15 -11.64 3.96
CA TRP A 330 14.95 -11.27 3.22
C TRP A 330 15.26 -10.26 2.11
N TRP A 331 15.88 -9.13 2.46
CA TRP A 331 16.13 -8.07 1.49
C TRP A 331 17.35 -8.33 0.60
N LYS A 332 18.37 -9.07 1.06
CA LYS A 332 19.51 -9.50 0.21
C LYS A 332 19.04 -10.36 -0.95
N THR A 333 18.10 -11.29 -0.71
CA THR A 333 17.49 -12.10 -1.77
C THR A 333 16.78 -11.22 -2.80
N ILE A 334 16.01 -10.22 -2.35
CA ILE A 334 15.33 -9.28 -3.25
C ILE A 334 16.34 -8.44 -4.03
N ARG A 335 17.36 -7.90 -3.37
CA ARG A 335 18.42 -7.11 -4.00
C ARG A 335 19.23 -7.90 -5.03
N LYS A 336 19.45 -9.18 -4.78
CA LYS A 336 20.18 -10.07 -5.71
C LYS A 336 19.38 -10.37 -6.98
N PHE A 337 18.08 -10.63 -6.87
CA PHE A 337 17.30 -11.22 -7.96
C PHE A 337 16.20 -10.34 -8.55
N LYS A 338 15.73 -9.31 -7.83
CA LYS A 338 14.55 -8.54 -8.23
C LYS A 338 14.79 -7.04 -8.41
N TYR A 339 15.63 -6.43 -7.59
CA TYR A 339 15.87 -4.99 -7.60
C TYR A 339 17.23 -4.64 -6.98
N LYS A 340 18.18 -4.20 -7.79
CA LYS A 340 19.57 -3.93 -7.37
C LYS A 340 19.76 -2.53 -6.74
N GLY A 341 18.72 -1.71 -6.67
CA GLY A 341 18.78 -0.33 -6.18
C GLY A 341 18.97 0.71 -7.29
N GLU A 342 18.74 0.31 -8.54
CA GLU A 342 18.80 1.20 -9.70
C GLU A 342 17.71 2.27 -9.65
N ARG A 343 17.98 3.41 -10.27
CA ARG A 343 17.00 4.48 -10.45
C ARG A 343 15.98 4.06 -11.54
N LEU A 344 14.71 4.19 -11.21
CA LEU A 344 13.55 3.99 -12.09
C LEU A 344 13.03 5.33 -12.61
N GLY A 345 12.15 5.32 -13.61
CA GLY A 345 11.51 6.54 -14.14
C GLY A 345 12.42 7.39 -15.04
N LYS A 346 13.39 6.77 -15.71
CA LYS A 346 14.35 7.46 -16.59
C LYS A 346 14.05 7.36 -18.07
N LYS A 347 13.15 6.46 -18.47
CA LYS A 347 12.88 6.22 -19.88
C LYS A 347 11.89 7.24 -20.41
N ARG A 348 12.42 8.37 -20.87
CA ARG A 348 11.97 9.14 -22.05
C ARG A 348 13.07 10.01 -22.52
#